data_3dc8777a1e09d35ab795b2f5fe8c69e9
#
_entry.id   3dc8777a1e09d35ab795b2f5fe8c69e9
#
_cell.length_a   1.000
_cell.length_b   1.000
_cell.length_c   1.000
_cell.angle_alpha   90.00
_cell.angle_beta   90.00
_cell.angle_gamma   90.00
#
_symmetry.space_group_name_H-M   'P 1'
#
loop_
_entity.id
_entity.type
_entity.pdbx_description
1 polymer ?
#
loop_
_entity_poly.entity_id
_entity_poly.type
_entity_poly.pdbx_seq_one_letter_code
_entity_poly.pdbx_strand_id
1 'polypeptide(L)'
;MAKAIFVREHGSADVLRWEPSDPGAPGAGEAQLQHTAIGLNFIDVYDRSGLYSHALPLIPGREAAGKIVALGRGVRGLRIGQRVAYVLQTPGAYSQLRNVPAARLVPLPPGISDEQAAALMLKGLTAQYLLRRTYRVQAGDWILVHAAAGGVGLLLCQWARTLGAKVIGVVGHEDKVSLARRHGCRHVLVAGRDALATSVRSLTRDAGVQVVYDSVGHDTFFESLDCLKTRGLMVSFGNSSGPPPPMAAAELAKRGSLYLTRPSLFHYIESAAELKAAARELFAAVRSGKLKIRIGQRYPLADATQAHQDLEARRTVGSTILIP
;
A
#
# COMPACT_ATOMS: atom_id res chain seq x y z
N MET A 1 -30.30 -0.02 -8.38
CA MET A 1 -29.25 0.84 -8.98
C MET A 1 -28.00 0.69 -8.10
N ALA A 2 -26.84 0.47 -8.70
CA ALA A 2 -25.58 0.40 -7.95
C ALA A 2 -25.26 1.76 -7.34
N LYS A 3 -24.38 1.78 -6.32
CA LYS A 3 -23.94 2.99 -5.64
C LYS A 3 -22.43 3.08 -5.55
N ALA A 4 -21.91 4.29 -5.33
CA ALA A 4 -20.51 4.59 -5.13
C ALA A 4 -20.32 5.74 -4.13
N ILE A 5 -19.09 5.87 -3.63
CA ILE A 5 -18.67 7.04 -2.87
C ILE A 5 -18.14 8.11 -3.84
N PHE A 6 -18.73 9.29 -3.80
CA PHE A 6 -18.28 10.45 -4.58
C PHE A 6 -17.60 11.49 -3.70
N VAL A 7 -16.58 12.13 -4.26
CA VAL A 7 -15.95 13.36 -3.76
C VAL A 7 -16.25 14.46 -4.78
N ARG A 8 -17.03 15.46 -4.38
CA ARG A 8 -17.41 16.57 -5.25
C ARG A 8 -16.57 17.82 -5.02
N GLU A 9 -15.88 17.87 -3.88
CA GLU A 9 -14.91 18.90 -3.48
C GLU A 9 -13.81 18.25 -2.63
N HIS A 10 -12.59 18.78 -2.68
CA HIS A 10 -11.52 18.30 -1.83
C HIS A 10 -11.74 18.74 -0.38
N GLY A 11 -11.38 17.85 0.57
CA GLY A 11 -11.58 18.18 1.98
C GLY A 11 -11.31 17.02 2.95
N SER A 12 -11.89 17.15 4.16
CA SER A 12 -11.88 16.12 5.21
C SER A 12 -12.68 14.88 4.80
N ALA A 13 -12.70 13.85 5.65
CA ALA A 13 -13.47 12.63 5.35
C ALA A 13 -14.98 12.91 5.14
N ASP A 14 -15.49 14.02 5.64
CA ASP A 14 -16.91 14.39 5.56
C ASP A 14 -17.38 14.76 4.14
N VAL A 15 -16.46 14.93 3.18
CA VAL A 15 -16.82 15.19 1.78
C VAL A 15 -17.21 13.91 1.02
N LEU A 16 -17.04 12.73 1.61
CA LEU A 16 -17.41 11.45 1.01
C LEU A 16 -18.94 11.29 1.00
N ARG A 17 -19.53 11.09 -0.19
CA ARG A 17 -20.99 10.99 -0.40
C ARG A 17 -21.35 9.64 -0.99
N TRP A 18 -22.26 8.91 -0.35
CA TRP A 18 -22.80 7.64 -0.83
C TRP A 18 -23.98 7.89 -1.75
N GLU A 19 -23.78 7.75 -3.07
CA GLU A 19 -24.74 8.17 -4.10
C GLU A 19 -25.00 7.05 -5.13
N PRO A 20 -26.13 7.09 -5.86
CA PRO A 20 -26.34 6.23 -7.02
C PRO A 20 -25.23 6.41 -8.06
N SER A 21 -24.82 5.30 -8.69
CA SER A 21 -23.79 5.28 -9.72
C SER A 21 -24.12 4.22 -10.77
N ASP A 22 -24.03 4.60 -12.03
CA ASP A 22 -24.16 3.68 -13.15
C ASP A 22 -22.92 3.83 -14.05
N PRO A 23 -22.03 2.84 -14.11
CA PRO A 23 -20.87 2.88 -15.01
C PRO A 23 -21.25 2.59 -16.48
N GLY A 24 -22.51 2.30 -16.79
CA GLY A 24 -22.94 1.84 -18.11
C GLY A 24 -22.37 0.46 -18.49
N ALA A 25 -22.59 0.05 -19.73
CA ALA A 25 -22.02 -1.19 -20.26
C ALA A 25 -20.50 -1.05 -20.45
N PRO A 26 -19.71 -2.15 -20.29
CA PRO A 26 -18.27 -2.09 -20.51
C PRO A 26 -17.92 -1.81 -21.97
N GLY A 27 -16.98 -0.90 -22.18
CA GLY A 27 -16.45 -0.56 -23.49
C GLY A 27 -15.59 -1.67 -24.10
N ALA A 28 -15.09 -1.46 -25.33
CA ALA A 28 -14.18 -2.40 -25.96
C ALA A 28 -12.90 -2.57 -25.13
N GLY A 29 -12.50 -3.82 -24.84
CA GLY A 29 -11.36 -4.14 -24.01
C GLY A 29 -11.58 -4.02 -22.50
N GLU A 30 -12.79 -3.69 -22.05
CA GLU A 30 -13.13 -3.60 -20.63
C GLU A 30 -13.96 -4.79 -20.15
N ALA A 31 -13.92 -5.03 -18.85
CA ALA A 31 -14.83 -5.92 -18.15
C ALA A 31 -15.54 -5.14 -17.03
N GLN A 32 -16.82 -5.42 -16.84
CA GLN A 32 -17.57 -4.89 -15.71
C GLN A 32 -17.44 -5.83 -14.52
N LEU A 33 -17.08 -5.27 -13.38
CA LEU A 33 -16.91 -6.00 -12.13
C LEU A 33 -17.98 -5.58 -11.13
N GLN A 34 -18.60 -6.57 -10.51
CA GLN A 34 -19.30 -6.41 -9.25
C GLN A 34 -18.28 -6.63 -8.13
N HIS A 35 -17.96 -5.57 -7.40
CA HIS A 35 -17.01 -5.66 -6.28
C HIS A 35 -17.61 -6.46 -5.13
N THR A 36 -16.75 -7.23 -4.45
CA THR A 36 -17.07 -7.99 -3.24
C THR A 36 -16.22 -7.54 -2.04
N ALA A 37 -15.08 -6.91 -2.32
CA ALA A 37 -14.24 -6.26 -1.31
C ALA A 37 -13.37 -5.20 -1.98
N ILE A 38 -13.13 -4.10 -1.28
CA ILE A 38 -12.36 -2.94 -1.74
C ILE A 38 -11.27 -2.63 -0.71
N GLY A 39 -10.04 -2.38 -1.14
CA GLY A 39 -8.95 -1.99 -0.24
C GLY A 39 -8.97 -0.50 0.05
N LEU A 40 -8.86 -0.13 1.32
CA LEU A 40 -8.65 1.25 1.75
C LEU A 40 -7.15 1.52 1.92
N ASN A 41 -6.67 2.64 1.38
CA ASN A 41 -5.26 3.03 1.40
C ASN A 41 -5.08 4.51 1.70
N PHE A 42 -3.90 4.91 2.21
CA PHE A 42 -3.60 6.34 2.44
C PHE A 42 -3.60 7.16 1.14
N ILE A 43 -3.32 6.56 -0.02
CA ILE A 43 -3.40 7.26 -1.29
C ILE A 43 -4.83 7.74 -1.60
N ASP A 44 -5.85 7.03 -1.11
CA ASP A 44 -7.25 7.43 -1.26
C ASP A 44 -7.56 8.69 -0.44
N VAL A 45 -6.86 8.88 0.70
CA VAL A 45 -6.90 10.12 1.48
C VAL A 45 -6.24 11.25 0.70
N TYR A 46 -5.08 11.00 0.06
CA TYR A 46 -4.39 12.01 -0.76
C TYR A 46 -5.22 12.46 -1.95
N ASP A 47 -5.92 11.53 -2.62
CA ASP A 47 -6.83 11.82 -3.72
C ASP A 47 -8.02 12.66 -3.22
N ARG A 48 -8.64 12.28 -2.10
CA ARG A 48 -9.78 12.99 -1.50
C ARG A 48 -9.40 14.40 -1.03
N SER A 49 -8.27 14.55 -0.35
CA SER A 49 -7.84 15.83 0.23
C SER A 49 -7.25 16.80 -0.80
N GLY A 50 -7.00 16.35 -2.04
CA GLY A 50 -6.41 17.17 -3.10
C GLY A 50 -4.88 17.23 -3.07
N LEU A 51 -4.21 16.47 -2.19
CA LEU A 51 -2.74 16.34 -2.23
C LEU A 51 -2.28 15.75 -3.57
N TYR A 52 -3.06 14.80 -4.13
CA TYR A 52 -2.93 14.35 -5.50
C TYR A 52 -4.12 14.88 -6.29
N SER A 53 -3.82 15.75 -7.25
CA SER A 53 -4.85 16.45 -8.03
C SER A 53 -5.57 15.51 -8.99
N HIS A 54 -6.91 15.53 -8.95
CA HIS A 54 -7.81 14.85 -9.86
C HIS A 54 -8.97 15.76 -10.27
N ALA A 55 -9.54 15.51 -11.44
CA ALA A 55 -10.79 16.16 -11.81
C ALA A 55 -11.94 15.68 -10.89
N LEU A 56 -12.81 16.59 -10.52
CA LEU A 56 -14.01 16.32 -9.72
C LEU A 56 -15.26 16.31 -10.62
N PRO A 57 -16.31 15.52 -10.33
CA PRO A 57 -16.41 14.62 -9.18
C PRO A 57 -15.53 13.38 -9.32
N LEU A 58 -15.00 12.87 -8.20
CA LEU A 58 -14.09 11.74 -8.12
C LEU A 58 -14.75 10.59 -7.33
N ILE A 59 -14.61 9.35 -7.81
CA ILE A 59 -14.84 8.15 -7.00
C ILE A 59 -13.46 7.68 -6.50
N PRO A 60 -13.18 7.65 -5.18
CA PRO A 60 -11.89 7.22 -4.65
C PRO A 60 -11.62 5.73 -4.84
N GLY A 61 -10.47 5.29 -4.32
CA GLY A 61 -10.08 3.89 -4.24
C GLY A 61 -9.36 3.39 -5.50
N ARG A 62 -8.35 2.55 -5.28
CA ARG A 62 -7.46 2.10 -6.36
C ARG A 62 -7.37 0.60 -6.53
N GLU A 63 -7.84 -0.18 -5.56
CA GLU A 63 -7.82 -1.64 -5.59
C GLU A 63 -9.15 -2.24 -5.15
N ALA A 64 -9.53 -3.34 -5.77
CA ALA A 64 -10.68 -4.14 -5.35
C ALA A 64 -10.54 -5.58 -5.86
N ALA A 65 -11.37 -6.46 -5.28
CA ALA A 65 -11.67 -7.78 -5.79
C ALA A 65 -13.17 -7.92 -6.03
N GLY A 66 -13.53 -8.78 -6.97
CA GLY A 66 -14.94 -9.01 -7.31
C GLY A 66 -15.11 -10.06 -8.39
N LYS A 67 -16.33 -10.11 -8.93
CA LYS A 67 -16.72 -11.03 -10.01
C LYS A 67 -17.00 -10.25 -11.29
N ILE A 68 -16.56 -10.80 -12.41
CA ILE A 68 -16.91 -10.28 -13.73
C ILE A 68 -18.40 -10.54 -13.99
N VAL A 69 -19.14 -9.48 -14.29
CA VAL A 69 -20.59 -9.56 -14.59
C VAL A 69 -20.90 -9.28 -16.06
N ALA A 70 -20.01 -8.55 -16.76
CA ALA A 70 -20.11 -8.34 -18.20
C ALA A 70 -18.73 -8.18 -18.84
N LEU A 71 -18.64 -8.45 -20.14
CA LEU A 71 -17.40 -8.32 -20.92
C LEU A 71 -17.69 -7.44 -22.15
N GLY A 72 -16.83 -6.46 -22.36
CA GLY A 72 -16.83 -5.63 -23.55
C GLY A 72 -16.28 -6.34 -24.78
N ARG A 73 -16.49 -5.75 -25.94
CA ARG A 73 -16.00 -6.30 -27.22
C ARG A 73 -14.49 -6.50 -27.20
N GLY A 74 -14.02 -7.63 -27.70
CA GLY A 74 -12.59 -7.93 -27.87
C GLY A 74 -11.91 -8.49 -26.61
N VAL A 75 -12.58 -8.58 -25.46
CA VAL A 75 -12.01 -9.21 -24.28
C VAL A 75 -11.84 -10.70 -24.50
N ARG A 76 -10.63 -11.23 -24.24
CA ARG A 76 -10.30 -12.66 -24.37
C ARG A 76 -9.65 -13.17 -23.08
N GLY A 77 -9.79 -14.49 -22.80
CA GLY A 77 -9.14 -15.14 -21.67
C GLY A 77 -9.77 -14.86 -20.30
N LEU A 78 -10.90 -14.14 -20.26
CA LEU A 78 -11.72 -13.92 -19.07
C LEU A 78 -13.15 -14.41 -19.32
N ARG A 79 -13.89 -14.70 -18.25
CA ARG A 79 -15.28 -15.19 -18.34
C ARG A 79 -16.16 -14.56 -17.27
N ILE A 80 -17.46 -14.43 -17.57
CA ILE A 80 -18.47 -13.99 -16.60
C ILE A 80 -18.47 -14.96 -15.40
N GLY A 81 -18.63 -14.42 -14.20
CA GLY A 81 -18.55 -15.15 -12.93
C GLY A 81 -17.11 -15.38 -12.43
N GLN A 82 -16.09 -15.09 -13.22
CA GLN A 82 -14.70 -15.26 -12.79
C GLN A 82 -14.33 -14.28 -11.68
N ARG A 83 -13.70 -14.78 -10.62
CA ARG A 83 -13.15 -13.97 -9.53
C ARG A 83 -11.83 -13.36 -9.97
N VAL A 84 -11.72 -12.05 -9.80
CA VAL A 84 -10.54 -11.27 -10.18
C VAL A 84 -10.25 -10.19 -9.14
N ALA A 85 -9.03 -9.69 -9.13
CA ALA A 85 -8.66 -8.46 -8.44
C ALA A 85 -7.89 -7.53 -9.37
N TYR A 86 -7.80 -6.26 -8.98
CA TYR A 86 -7.03 -5.28 -9.71
C TYR A 86 -6.41 -4.24 -8.77
N VAL A 87 -5.42 -3.53 -9.29
CA VAL A 87 -4.92 -2.26 -8.77
C VAL A 87 -4.69 -1.33 -9.97
N LEU A 88 -5.23 -0.10 -9.88
CA LEU A 88 -5.16 0.89 -10.95
C LEU A 88 -4.61 2.22 -10.44
N GLN A 89 -3.88 2.91 -11.32
CA GLN A 89 -3.46 4.29 -11.07
C GLN A 89 -4.66 5.23 -11.02
N THR A 90 -5.69 4.99 -11.86
CA THR A 90 -6.93 5.77 -11.88
C THR A 90 -7.82 5.34 -10.72
N PRO A 91 -8.28 6.27 -9.86
CA PRO A 91 -9.26 6.00 -8.82
C PRO A 91 -10.60 5.47 -9.38
N GLY A 92 -11.49 5.00 -8.51
CA GLY A 92 -12.83 4.52 -8.87
C GLY A 92 -13.25 3.21 -8.21
N ALA A 93 -12.46 2.69 -7.26
CA ALA A 93 -12.78 1.40 -6.63
C ALA A 93 -13.89 1.49 -5.56
N TYR A 94 -14.16 2.67 -5.00
CA TYR A 94 -15.22 2.83 -3.99
C TYR A 94 -16.61 2.82 -4.62
N SER A 95 -16.92 1.75 -5.33
CA SER A 95 -18.17 1.55 -6.06
C SER A 95 -18.60 0.09 -5.95
N GLN A 96 -19.90 -0.16 -6.04
CA GLN A 96 -20.43 -1.53 -6.11
C GLN A 96 -20.16 -2.16 -7.49
N LEU A 97 -20.14 -1.33 -8.55
CA LEU A 97 -19.97 -1.78 -9.92
C LEU A 97 -18.98 -0.84 -10.65
N ARG A 98 -18.04 -1.42 -11.42
CA ARG A 98 -17.03 -0.66 -12.15
C ARG A 98 -16.64 -1.32 -13.47
N ASN A 99 -16.44 -0.51 -14.52
CA ASN A 99 -15.78 -0.93 -15.75
C ASN A 99 -14.25 -0.79 -15.59
N VAL A 100 -13.50 -1.85 -15.88
CA VAL A 100 -12.06 -1.96 -15.69
C VAL A 100 -11.40 -2.49 -16.95
N PRO A 101 -10.27 -1.93 -17.41
CA PRO A 101 -9.51 -2.50 -18.52
C PRO A 101 -9.16 -3.98 -18.24
N ALA A 102 -9.63 -4.88 -19.09
CA ALA A 102 -9.50 -6.33 -18.92
C ALA A 102 -8.03 -6.78 -18.78
N ALA A 103 -7.10 -6.07 -19.44
CA ALA A 103 -5.66 -6.32 -19.34
C ALA A 103 -5.08 -6.11 -17.94
N ARG A 104 -5.77 -5.32 -17.09
CA ARG A 104 -5.37 -5.02 -15.70
C ARG A 104 -5.97 -5.98 -14.67
N LEU A 105 -6.82 -6.88 -15.08
CA LEU A 105 -7.44 -7.87 -14.21
C LEU A 105 -6.51 -9.05 -13.95
N VAL A 106 -6.40 -9.41 -12.69
CA VAL A 106 -5.62 -10.56 -12.21
C VAL A 106 -6.60 -11.62 -11.70
N PRO A 107 -6.71 -12.78 -12.37
CA PRO A 107 -7.50 -13.90 -11.87
C PRO A 107 -7.03 -14.36 -10.50
N LEU A 108 -7.98 -14.58 -9.59
CA LEU A 108 -7.66 -15.05 -8.25
C LEU A 108 -7.44 -16.56 -8.25
N PRO A 109 -6.29 -17.03 -7.75
CA PRO A 109 -6.04 -18.47 -7.62
C PRO A 109 -6.87 -19.07 -6.48
N PRO A 110 -7.09 -20.42 -6.49
CA PRO A 110 -7.63 -21.12 -5.33
C PRO A 110 -6.84 -20.82 -4.05
N GLY A 111 -7.55 -20.68 -2.92
CA GLY A 111 -6.94 -20.40 -1.61
C GLY A 111 -6.70 -18.92 -1.32
N ILE A 112 -7.05 -18.00 -2.23
CA ILE A 112 -7.09 -16.54 -1.98
C ILE A 112 -8.55 -16.09 -1.99
N SER A 113 -9.03 -15.52 -0.88
CA SER A 113 -10.37 -14.93 -0.81
C SER A 113 -10.40 -13.53 -1.47
N ASP A 114 -11.60 -13.04 -1.79
CA ASP A 114 -11.78 -11.69 -2.34
C ASP A 114 -11.31 -10.63 -1.35
N GLU A 115 -11.65 -10.78 -0.07
CA GLU A 115 -11.18 -9.89 0.98
C GLU A 115 -9.65 -9.88 1.10
N GLN A 116 -9.01 -11.05 1.05
CA GLN A 116 -7.57 -11.13 1.06
C GLN A 116 -6.96 -10.42 -0.17
N ALA A 117 -7.54 -10.61 -1.33
CA ALA A 117 -7.07 -9.96 -2.55
C ALA A 117 -7.22 -8.43 -2.47
N ALA A 118 -8.37 -7.92 -2.03
CA ALA A 118 -8.61 -6.50 -1.85
C ALA A 118 -7.69 -5.87 -0.79
N ALA A 119 -7.31 -6.64 0.24
CA ALA A 119 -6.37 -6.19 1.28
C ALA A 119 -4.89 -6.24 0.84
N LEU A 120 -4.61 -6.83 -0.34
CA LEU A 120 -3.26 -7.29 -0.71
C LEU A 120 -2.73 -6.65 -2.00
N MET A 121 -3.59 -6.36 -3.02
CA MET A 121 -3.10 -5.99 -4.35
C MET A 121 -2.20 -4.75 -4.31
N LEU A 122 -2.65 -3.63 -3.77
CA LEU A 122 -1.82 -2.43 -3.67
C LEU A 122 -0.69 -2.61 -2.66
N LYS A 123 -1.03 -3.05 -1.45
CA LYS A 123 -0.08 -3.13 -0.33
C LYS A 123 1.00 -4.20 -0.55
N GLY A 124 0.58 -5.37 -1.03
CA GLY A 124 1.49 -6.49 -1.28
C GLY A 124 2.38 -6.28 -2.49
N LEU A 125 1.85 -5.71 -3.58
CA LEU A 125 2.67 -5.33 -4.73
C LEU A 125 3.64 -4.19 -4.38
N THR A 126 3.23 -3.29 -3.47
CA THR A 126 4.14 -2.27 -2.92
C THR A 126 5.29 -2.93 -2.16
N ALA A 127 5.02 -3.85 -1.25
CA ALA A 127 6.07 -4.58 -0.54
C ALA A 127 6.98 -5.37 -1.52
N GLN A 128 6.40 -5.98 -2.56
CA GLN A 128 7.14 -6.73 -3.56
C GLN A 128 8.15 -5.84 -4.30
N TYR A 129 7.71 -4.72 -4.89
CA TYR A 129 8.66 -3.90 -5.66
C TYR A 129 9.68 -3.21 -4.77
N LEU A 130 9.30 -2.79 -3.57
CA LEU A 130 10.22 -2.17 -2.60
C LEU A 130 11.38 -3.10 -2.25
N LEU A 131 11.09 -4.37 -1.95
CA LEU A 131 12.09 -5.36 -1.51
C LEU A 131 12.85 -6.03 -2.65
N ARG A 132 12.28 -6.08 -3.86
CA ARG A 132 12.81 -6.89 -4.96
C ARG A 132 13.35 -6.07 -6.12
N ARG A 133 12.87 -4.84 -6.30
CA ARG A 133 13.17 -4.02 -7.48
C ARG A 133 13.73 -2.64 -7.14
N THR A 134 13.25 -1.96 -6.10
CA THR A 134 13.80 -0.66 -5.65
C THR A 134 15.11 -0.86 -4.92
N TYR A 135 15.12 -1.69 -3.90
CA TYR A 135 16.31 -2.18 -3.23
C TYR A 135 16.24 -3.70 -3.15
N ARG A 136 17.19 -4.39 -3.75
CA ARG A 136 17.27 -5.86 -3.66
C ARG A 136 17.78 -6.27 -2.28
N VAL A 137 16.87 -6.50 -1.36
CA VAL A 137 17.20 -6.94 0.00
C VAL A 137 17.93 -8.27 -0.03
N GLN A 138 19.08 -8.31 0.65
CA GLN A 138 19.94 -9.47 0.80
C GLN A 138 19.85 -10.05 2.22
N ALA A 139 20.22 -11.32 2.37
CA ALA A 139 20.36 -11.93 3.70
C ALA A 139 21.43 -11.19 4.50
N GLY A 140 21.09 -10.88 5.75
CA GLY A 140 22.00 -10.14 6.66
C GLY A 140 21.83 -8.62 6.63
N ASP A 141 21.15 -8.04 5.63
CA ASP A 141 20.90 -6.60 5.58
C ASP A 141 20.13 -6.13 6.81
N TRP A 142 20.53 -4.99 7.36
CA TRP A 142 19.71 -4.23 8.28
C TRP A 142 18.82 -3.27 7.50
N ILE A 143 17.52 -3.30 7.76
CA ILE A 143 16.56 -2.41 7.13
C ILE A 143 15.68 -1.74 8.20
N LEU A 144 15.33 -0.49 7.96
CA LEU A 144 14.38 0.26 8.79
C LEU A 144 13.04 0.39 8.05
N VAL A 145 11.95 0.12 8.75
CA VAL A 145 10.59 0.18 8.19
C VAL A 145 9.72 1.06 9.09
N HIS A 146 9.32 2.22 8.60
CA HIS A 146 8.32 3.06 9.28
C HIS A 146 6.91 2.48 9.14
N ALA A 147 6.02 2.85 10.08
CA ALA A 147 4.65 2.34 10.16
C ALA A 147 4.58 0.79 10.07
N ALA A 148 5.48 0.09 10.76
CA ALA A 148 5.69 -1.35 10.67
C ALA A 148 4.44 -2.20 11.02
N ALA A 149 3.46 -1.65 11.75
CA ALA A 149 2.20 -2.32 12.07
C ALA A 149 1.05 -1.97 11.10
N GLY A 150 1.31 -1.13 10.09
CA GLY A 150 0.36 -0.77 9.03
C GLY A 150 0.24 -1.85 7.94
N GLY A 151 -0.67 -1.63 7.00
CA GLY A 151 -0.96 -2.60 5.94
C GLY A 151 0.24 -2.99 5.08
N VAL A 152 1.01 -2.01 4.57
CA VAL A 152 2.26 -2.27 3.83
C VAL A 152 3.34 -2.75 4.80
N GLY A 153 3.48 -2.13 5.97
CA GLY A 153 4.54 -2.42 6.94
C GLY A 153 4.55 -3.87 7.38
N LEU A 154 3.39 -4.45 7.73
CA LEU A 154 3.30 -5.85 8.14
C LEU A 154 3.74 -6.83 7.03
N LEU A 155 3.36 -6.56 5.78
CA LEU A 155 3.74 -7.40 4.65
C LEU A 155 5.23 -7.25 4.32
N LEU A 156 5.74 -6.02 4.34
CA LEU A 156 7.14 -5.70 4.07
C LEU A 156 8.06 -6.34 5.11
N CYS A 157 7.75 -6.20 6.40
CA CYS A 157 8.54 -6.81 7.47
C CYS A 157 8.56 -8.34 7.39
N GLN A 158 7.40 -8.99 7.15
CA GLN A 158 7.32 -10.43 6.97
C GLN A 158 8.17 -10.88 5.78
N TRP A 159 8.00 -10.23 4.64
CA TRP A 159 8.70 -10.62 3.42
C TRP A 159 10.21 -10.40 3.54
N ALA A 160 10.64 -9.24 4.06
CA ALA A 160 12.05 -8.96 4.32
C ALA A 160 12.70 -10.01 5.23
N ARG A 161 12.00 -10.42 6.30
CA ARG A 161 12.45 -11.52 7.16
C ARG A 161 12.65 -12.82 6.39
N THR A 162 11.74 -13.17 5.46
CA THR A 162 11.89 -14.39 4.64
C THR A 162 13.06 -14.32 3.67
N LEU A 163 13.52 -13.11 3.34
CA LEU A 163 14.73 -12.85 2.55
C LEU A 163 16.00 -12.85 3.42
N GLY A 164 15.88 -13.06 4.73
CA GLY A 164 17.02 -13.10 5.66
C GLY A 164 17.45 -11.73 6.19
N ALA A 165 16.69 -10.67 5.97
CA ALA A 165 16.98 -9.34 6.50
C ALA A 165 16.74 -9.25 8.03
N LYS A 166 17.46 -8.32 8.66
CA LYS A 166 17.30 -7.92 10.06
C LYS A 166 16.45 -6.65 10.10
N VAL A 167 15.17 -6.80 10.40
CA VAL A 167 14.19 -5.70 10.31
C VAL A 167 14.14 -4.95 11.64
N ILE A 168 14.34 -3.62 11.57
CA ILE A 168 14.00 -2.66 12.62
C ILE A 168 12.67 -2.02 12.20
N GLY A 169 11.61 -2.23 12.96
CA GLY A 169 10.30 -1.62 12.71
C GLY A 169 10.08 -0.40 13.59
N VAL A 170 9.48 0.65 13.06
CA VAL A 170 9.01 1.80 13.84
C VAL A 170 7.50 1.78 13.89
N VAL A 171 6.94 1.90 15.09
CA VAL A 171 5.49 1.96 15.33
C VAL A 171 5.13 3.26 16.05
N GLY A 172 3.91 3.75 15.86
CA GLY A 172 3.46 5.00 16.47
C GLY A 172 3.05 4.85 17.95
N HIS A 173 2.85 3.62 18.45
CA HIS A 173 2.30 3.35 19.77
C HIS A 173 2.81 2.02 20.32
N GLU A 174 2.98 1.93 21.66
CA GLU A 174 3.49 0.74 22.37
C GLU A 174 2.64 -0.50 22.13
N ASP A 175 1.32 -0.37 22.07
CA ASP A 175 0.35 -1.46 21.83
C ASP A 175 0.59 -2.19 20.49
N LYS A 176 1.26 -1.52 19.54
CA LYS A 176 1.60 -2.08 18.20
C LYS A 176 2.93 -2.84 18.16
N VAL A 177 3.77 -2.74 19.20
CA VAL A 177 5.09 -3.38 19.26
C VAL A 177 4.99 -4.90 19.12
N SER A 178 4.12 -5.53 19.90
CA SER A 178 3.91 -6.98 19.87
C SER A 178 3.46 -7.48 18.50
N LEU A 179 2.60 -6.69 17.81
CA LEU A 179 2.15 -7.00 16.46
C LEU A 179 3.31 -6.97 15.44
N ALA A 180 4.11 -5.90 15.46
CA ALA A 180 5.24 -5.74 14.54
C ALA A 180 6.29 -6.86 14.74
N ARG A 181 6.60 -7.23 16.00
CA ARG A 181 7.50 -8.35 16.31
C ARG A 181 7.01 -9.69 15.76
N ARG A 182 5.73 -10.02 15.94
CA ARG A 182 5.13 -11.26 15.38
C ARG A 182 5.16 -11.29 13.85
N HIS A 183 5.22 -10.12 13.21
CA HIS A 183 5.23 -9.98 11.75
C HIS A 183 6.61 -9.70 11.16
N GLY A 184 7.69 -10.07 11.87
CA GLY A 184 9.01 -10.14 11.25
C GLY A 184 10.02 -9.10 11.71
N CYS A 185 9.64 -8.10 12.50
CA CYS A 185 10.58 -7.16 13.09
C CYS A 185 11.47 -7.86 14.14
N ARG A 186 12.78 -7.76 13.97
CA ARG A 186 13.77 -8.21 14.96
C ARG A 186 13.80 -7.25 16.16
N HIS A 187 13.74 -5.95 15.88
CA HIS A 187 13.63 -4.89 16.88
C HIS A 187 12.46 -3.99 16.50
N VAL A 188 11.84 -3.40 17.50
CA VAL A 188 10.73 -2.45 17.30
C VAL A 188 10.99 -1.24 18.18
N LEU A 189 10.99 -0.07 17.57
CA LEU A 189 11.11 1.25 18.19
C LEU A 189 9.76 1.96 18.17
N VAL A 190 9.51 2.84 19.14
CA VAL A 190 8.28 3.61 19.24
C VAL A 190 8.59 5.07 18.92
N ALA A 191 7.93 5.60 17.89
CA ALA A 191 8.10 6.98 17.46
C ALA A 191 7.82 7.98 18.59
N GLY A 192 8.64 9.02 18.71
CA GLY A 192 8.53 10.05 19.73
C GLY A 192 9.00 9.65 21.13
N ARG A 193 9.18 8.35 21.41
CA ARG A 193 9.79 7.86 22.67
C ARG A 193 11.26 7.56 22.49
N ASP A 194 11.58 6.82 21.45
CA ASP A 194 12.94 6.35 21.20
C ASP A 194 13.65 7.35 20.27
N ALA A 195 14.86 7.77 20.63
CA ALA A 195 15.73 8.55 19.75
C ALA A 195 16.13 7.66 18.57
N LEU A 196 15.44 7.77 17.43
CA LEU A 196 15.47 6.80 16.35
C LEU A 196 16.87 6.56 15.81
N ALA A 197 17.59 7.62 15.39
CA ALA A 197 18.92 7.47 14.81
C ALA A 197 19.93 6.86 15.79
N THR A 198 19.92 7.31 17.06
CA THR A 198 20.78 6.77 18.13
C THR A 198 20.47 5.30 18.38
N SER A 199 19.19 4.94 18.48
CA SER A 199 18.77 3.55 18.69
C SER A 199 19.16 2.65 17.53
N VAL A 200 18.97 3.10 16.29
CA VAL A 200 19.38 2.36 15.09
C VAL A 200 20.90 2.17 15.05
N ARG A 201 21.68 3.21 15.34
CA ARG A 201 23.15 3.11 15.42
C ARG A 201 23.57 2.08 16.45
N SER A 202 23.04 2.15 17.66
CA SER A 202 23.32 1.16 18.72
C SER A 202 23.02 -0.28 18.28
N LEU A 203 21.84 -0.54 17.67
CA LEU A 203 21.44 -1.85 17.19
C LEU A 203 22.31 -2.39 16.05
N THR A 204 22.90 -1.50 15.26
CA THR A 204 23.72 -1.84 14.08
C THR A 204 25.22 -1.73 14.34
N ARG A 205 25.66 -1.51 15.60
CA ARG A 205 27.06 -1.28 15.99
C ARG A 205 27.67 -0.11 15.21
N ASP A 206 26.98 1.02 15.21
CA ASP A 206 27.30 2.27 14.53
C ASP A 206 27.33 2.24 12.99
N ALA A 207 27.05 1.08 12.38
CA ALA A 207 27.08 0.95 10.92
C ALA A 207 25.92 1.66 10.23
N GLY A 208 24.74 1.76 10.86
CA GLY A 208 23.48 2.19 10.24
C GLY A 208 22.85 1.11 9.36
N VAL A 209 21.67 1.42 8.77
CA VAL A 209 20.92 0.48 7.95
C VAL A 209 21.22 0.66 6.46
N GLN A 210 21.10 -0.40 5.68
CA GLN A 210 21.28 -0.39 4.22
C GLN A 210 20.20 0.41 3.51
N VAL A 211 18.97 0.31 3.99
CA VAL A 211 17.80 0.97 3.41
C VAL A 211 16.80 1.35 4.49
N VAL A 212 16.19 2.53 4.32
CA VAL A 212 15.02 2.98 5.07
C VAL A 212 13.82 2.99 4.14
N TYR A 213 12.74 2.35 4.55
CA TYR A 213 11.44 2.41 3.90
C TYR A 213 10.51 3.33 4.70
N ASP A 214 10.28 4.52 4.17
CA ASP A 214 9.51 5.57 4.83
C ASP A 214 8.21 5.87 4.09
N SER A 215 7.07 5.61 4.76
CA SER A 215 5.72 5.95 4.31
C SER A 215 5.12 7.12 5.09
N VAL A 216 5.85 7.69 6.03
CA VAL A 216 5.37 8.75 6.92
C VAL A 216 5.60 10.13 6.29
N GLY A 217 6.82 10.43 5.91
CA GLY A 217 7.18 11.63 5.18
C GLY A 217 7.65 12.77 6.08
N HIS A 218 6.85 13.85 6.20
CA HIS A 218 7.27 15.08 6.88
C HIS A 218 7.97 14.84 8.23
N ASP A 219 7.32 14.09 9.12
CA ASP A 219 7.77 13.95 10.51
C ASP A 219 9.02 13.07 10.67
N THR A 220 9.37 12.26 9.67
CA THR A 220 10.40 11.21 9.81
C THR A 220 11.58 11.37 8.86
N PHE A 221 11.48 12.25 7.87
CA PHE A 221 12.36 12.28 6.72
C PHE A 221 13.85 12.45 7.08
N PHE A 222 14.20 13.49 7.83
CA PHE A 222 15.60 13.76 8.18
C PHE A 222 16.18 12.72 9.13
N GLU A 223 15.41 12.33 10.15
CA GLU A 223 15.83 11.30 11.09
C GLU A 223 16.03 9.93 10.41
N SER A 224 15.22 9.65 9.37
CA SER A 224 15.40 8.48 8.51
C SER A 224 16.72 8.51 7.75
N LEU A 225 17.14 9.68 7.23
CA LEU A 225 18.44 9.83 6.58
C LEU A 225 19.60 9.57 7.55
N ASP A 226 19.48 10.01 8.81
CA ASP A 226 20.50 9.83 9.84
C ASP A 226 20.66 8.38 10.30
N CYS A 227 19.66 7.53 10.04
CA CYS A 227 19.71 6.09 10.30
C CYS A 227 20.53 5.31 9.26
N LEU A 228 20.78 5.87 8.09
CA LEU A 228 21.42 5.17 6.98
C LEU A 228 22.94 5.01 7.19
N LYS A 229 23.50 3.91 6.68
CA LYS A 229 24.94 3.78 6.51
C LYS A 229 25.44 4.64 5.35
N THR A 230 26.74 4.85 5.26
CA THR A 230 27.36 5.44 4.07
C THR A 230 26.88 4.74 2.79
N ARG A 231 26.44 5.52 1.79
CA ARG A 231 25.83 5.06 0.54
C ARG A 231 24.56 4.21 0.75
N GLY A 232 23.85 4.42 1.86
CA GLY A 232 22.54 3.82 2.11
C GLY A 232 21.43 4.44 1.26
N LEU A 233 20.31 3.75 1.12
CA LEU A 233 19.18 4.19 0.30
C LEU A 233 18.00 4.62 1.18
N MET A 234 17.55 5.86 0.98
CA MET A 234 16.28 6.36 1.48
C MET A 234 15.19 6.11 0.45
N VAL A 235 14.19 5.31 0.82
CA VAL A 235 13.00 5.06 -0.01
C VAL A 235 11.80 5.75 0.62
N SER A 236 11.51 6.96 0.16
CA SER A 236 10.35 7.75 0.60
C SER A 236 9.15 7.38 -0.27
N PHE A 237 8.24 6.51 0.21
CA PHE A 237 7.16 5.98 -0.61
C PHE A 237 5.74 6.37 -0.16
N GLY A 238 5.61 7.18 0.90
CA GLY A 238 4.33 7.69 1.40
C GLY A 238 4.46 9.07 2.04
N ASN A 239 3.32 9.67 2.40
CA ASN A 239 3.21 11.01 2.96
C ASN A 239 2.13 11.06 4.07
N SER A 240 2.07 10.05 4.96
CA SER A 240 0.98 9.97 5.95
C SER A 240 1.00 11.11 7.00
N SER A 241 2.14 11.81 7.15
CA SER A 241 2.26 13.05 7.95
C SER A 241 2.46 14.30 7.08
N GLY A 242 2.26 14.20 5.78
CA GLY A 242 2.55 15.26 4.81
C GLY A 242 3.80 14.96 3.96
N PRO A 243 4.01 15.73 2.87
CA PRO A 243 5.19 15.58 2.02
C PRO A 243 6.47 15.89 2.80
N PRO A 244 7.59 15.21 2.47
CA PRO A 244 8.89 15.54 3.02
C PRO A 244 9.24 17.02 2.80
N PRO A 245 9.95 17.67 3.73
CA PRO A 245 10.38 19.05 3.54
C PRO A 245 11.39 19.16 2.39
N PRO A 246 11.45 20.31 1.71
CA PRO A 246 12.49 20.57 0.71
C PRO A 246 13.89 20.43 1.32
N MET A 247 14.83 19.82 0.58
CA MET A 247 16.22 19.73 1.00
C MET A 247 17.19 19.97 -0.14
N ALA A 248 18.37 20.49 0.18
CA ALA A 248 19.49 20.60 -0.77
C ALA A 248 20.13 19.21 -0.98
N ALA A 249 20.55 18.89 -2.20
CA ALA A 249 21.25 17.63 -2.51
C ALA A 249 22.52 17.43 -1.67
N ALA A 250 23.16 18.53 -1.24
CA ALA A 250 24.33 18.50 -0.34
C ALA A 250 24.06 17.78 0.98
N GLU A 251 22.81 17.72 1.46
CA GLU A 251 22.45 16.99 2.67
C GLU A 251 22.69 15.48 2.53
N LEU A 252 22.56 14.92 1.33
CA LEU A 252 22.88 13.51 1.06
C LEU A 252 24.39 13.26 1.13
N ALA A 253 25.20 14.19 0.61
CA ALA A 253 26.66 14.10 0.67
C ALA A 253 27.17 14.17 2.12
N LYS A 254 26.68 15.15 2.91
CA LYS A 254 27.05 15.32 4.33
C LYS A 254 26.76 14.08 5.18
N ARG A 255 25.72 13.31 4.86
CA ARG A 255 25.33 12.10 5.57
C ARG A 255 25.96 10.82 5.03
N GLY A 256 26.99 10.94 4.18
CA GLY A 256 27.70 9.78 3.66
C GLY A 256 27.31 9.36 2.25
N SER A 257 27.07 10.32 1.35
CA SER A 257 26.74 10.08 -0.07
C SER A 257 25.53 9.16 -0.23
N LEU A 258 24.43 9.50 0.44
CA LEU A 258 23.21 8.70 0.45
C LEU A 258 22.51 8.74 -0.91
N TYR A 259 21.71 7.72 -1.18
CA TYR A 259 20.75 7.70 -2.28
C TYR A 259 19.34 8.01 -1.76
N LEU A 260 18.55 8.73 -2.56
CA LEU A 260 17.15 9.03 -2.30
C LEU A 260 16.32 8.65 -3.52
N THR A 261 15.21 7.94 -3.28
CA THR A 261 14.21 7.66 -4.33
C THR A 261 12.79 7.85 -3.80
N ARG A 262 11.90 8.28 -4.74
CA ARG A 262 10.45 8.40 -4.51
C ARG A 262 9.71 7.51 -5.51
N PRO A 263 9.61 6.18 -5.25
CA PRO A 263 9.02 5.25 -6.19
C PRO A 263 7.49 5.30 -6.18
N SER A 264 6.87 4.94 -7.30
CA SER A 264 5.44 4.68 -7.43
C SER A 264 5.22 3.25 -7.90
N LEU A 265 4.29 2.52 -7.26
CA LEU A 265 3.91 1.16 -7.67
C LEU A 265 3.60 1.09 -9.16
N PHE A 266 2.91 2.09 -9.69
CA PHE A 266 2.40 2.07 -11.07
C PHE A 266 3.51 2.06 -12.13
N HIS A 267 4.69 2.57 -11.83
CA HIS A 267 5.87 2.46 -12.69
C HIS A 267 6.49 1.04 -12.67
N TYR A 268 6.24 0.26 -11.62
CA TYR A 268 6.75 -1.11 -11.48
C TYR A 268 5.78 -2.18 -12.02
N ILE A 269 4.55 -1.79 -12.32
CA ILE A 269 3.51 -2.65 -12.89
C ILE A 269 2.89 -2.00 -14.15
N GLU A 270 3.65 -1.24 -14.89
CA GLU A 270 3.17 -0.47 -16.05
C GLU A 270 2.57 -1.40 -17.11
N SER A 271 3.29 -2.46 -17.47
CA SER A 271 2.79 -3.48 -18.38
C SER A 271 1.90 -4.52 -17.67
N ALA A 272 0.95 -5.10 -18.41
CA ALA A 272 0.15 -6.22 -17.92
C ALA A 272 1.01 -7.45 -17.56
N ALA A 273 2.14 -7.63 -18.23
CA ALA A 273 3.08 -8.72 -17.96
C ALA A 273 3.76 -8.54 -16.60
N GLU A 274 4.24 -7.33 -16.29
CA GLU A 274 4.83 -7.01 -14.98
C GLU A 274 3.81 -7.15 -13.85
N LEU A 275 2.59 -6.62 -14.02
CA LEU A 275 1.52 -6.79 -13.05
C LEU A 275 1.26 -8.26 -12.74
N LYS A 276 1.08 -9.08 -13.80
CA LYS A 276 0.80 -10.51 -13.64
C LYS A 276 1.97 -11.28 -13.02
N ALA A 277 3.21 -10.92 -13.34
CA ALA A 277 4.41 -11.54 -12.75
C ALA A 277 4.52 -11.21 -11.26
N ALA A 278 4.38 -9.93 -10.89
CA ALA A 278 4.42 -9.48 -9.50
C ALA A 278 3.27 -10.05 -8.66
N ALA A 279 2.04 -10.09 -9.21
CA ALA A 279 0.89 -10.70 -8.55
C ALA A 279 1.05 -12.21 -8.33
N ARG A 280 1.66 -12.92 -9.28
CA ARG A 280 1.97 -14.36 -9.17
C ARG A 280 2.94 -14.64 -8.03
N GLU A 281 4.04 -13.86 -7.93
CA GLU A 281 5.00 -13.95 -6.83
C GLU A 281 4.32 -13.67 -5.48
N LEU A 282 3.49 -12.61 -5.42
CA LEU A 282 2.76 -12.22 -4.24
C LEU A 282 1.79 -13.32 -3.76
N PHE A 283 0.95 -13.85 -4.66
CA PHE A 283 0.00 -14.92 -4.31
C PHE A 283 0.71 -16.22 -3.93
N ALA A 284 1.85 -16.53 -4.56
CA ALA A 284 2.67 -17.68 -4.18
C ALA A 284 3.22 -17.54 -2.76
N ALA A 285 3.68 -16.34 -2.36
CA ALA A 285 4.17 -16.06 -1.01
C ALA A 285 3.05 -16.18 0.04
N VAL A 286 1.82 -15.76 -0.28
CA VAL A 286 0.66 -15.94 0.61
C VAL A 286 0.28 -17.41 0.72
N ARG A 287 0.13 -18.12 -0.40
CA ARG A 287 -0.27 -19.54 -0.42
C ARG A 287 0.73 -20.45 0.28
N SER A 288 2.02 -20.12 0.23
CA SER A 288 3.07 -20.86 0.95
C SER A 288 3.14 -20.55 2.46
N GLY A 289 2.29 -19.63 2.97
CA GLY A 289 2.30 -19.21 4.36
C GLY A 289 3.46 -18.27 4.74
N LYS A 290 4.31 -17.89 3.79
CA LYS A 290 5.39 -16.90 4.00
C LYS A 290 4.87 -15.52 4.35
N LEU A 291 3.70 -15.15 3.80
CA LEU A 291 3.00 -13.92 4.09
C LEU A 291 1.62 -14.23 4.67
N LYS A 292 1.32 -13.65 5.81
CA LYS A 292 0.00 -13.70 6.44
C LYS A 292 -0.66 -12.34 6.33
N ILE A 293 -1.83 -12.28 5.71
CA ILE A 293 -2.59 -11.06 5.53
C ILE A 293 -3.39 -10.80 6.80
N ARG A 294 -3.21 -9.64 7.41
CA ARG A 294 -4.02 -9.19 8.53
C ARG A 294 -5.02 -8.14 8.04
N ILE A 295 -6.28 -8.53 7.93
CA ILE A 295 -7.40 -7.61 7.77
C ILE A 295 -7.82 -7.21 9.19
N GLY A 296 -7.44 -5.99 9.58
CA GLY A 296 -7.69 -5.49 10.93
C GLY A 296 -9.09 -4.91 11.09
N GLN A 297 -9.62 -4.29 10.04
CA GLN A 297 -10.91 -3.61 10.07
C GLN A 297 -11.70 -3.91 8.79
N ARG A 298 -13.03 -3.98 8.94
CA ARG A 298 -14.02 -4.07 7.87
C ARG A 298 -15.10 -3.03 8.12
N TYR A 299 -15.42 -2.26 7.09
CA TYR A 299 -16.50 -1.28 7.12
C TYR A 299 -17.43 -1.55 5.94
N PRO A 300 -18.74 -1.33 6.06
CA PRO A 300 -19.59 -1.16 4.88
C PRO A 300 -19.03 -0.06 3.99
N LEU A 301 -19.13 -0.18 2.67
CA LEU A 301 -18.68 0.86 1.75
C LEU A 301 -19.38 2.21 2.03
N ALA A 302 -20.65 2.17 2.43
CA ALA A 302 -21.42 3.35 2.83
C ALA A 302 -20.77 4.12 4.00
N ASP A 303 -20.00 3.43 4.85
CA ASP A 303 -19.32 4.00 6.02
C ASP A 303 -17.87 4.41 5.73
N ALA A 304 -17.53 4.68 4.46
CA ALA A 304 -16.19 5.07 4.04
C ALA A 304 -15.68 6.32 4.80
N THR A 305 -16.55 7.25 5.19
CA THR A 305 -16.21 8.40 6.01
C THR A 305 -15.57 7.97 7.34
N GLN A 306 -16.21 7.08 8.08
CA GLN A 306 -15.69 6.56 9.35
C GLN A 306 -14.37 5.79 9.13
N ALA A 307 -14.29 5.00 8.07
CA ALA A 307 -13.07 4.23 7.74
C ALA A 307 -11.87 5.17 7.46
N HIS A 308 -12.08 6.28 6.75
CA HIS A 308 -11.07 7.31 6.51
C HIS A 308 -10.65 8.00 7.81
N GLN A 309 -11.61 8.42 8.64
CA GLN A 309 -11.33 9.06 9.93
C GLN A 309 -10.49 8.14 10.84
N ASP A 310 -10.79 6.85 10.89
CA ASP A 310 -10.03 5.89 11.70
C ASP A 310 -8.62 5.66 11.15
N LEU A 311 -8.46 5.65 9.83
CA LEU A 311 -7.15 5.54 9.18
C LEU A 311 -6.28 6.76 9.47
N GLU A 312 -6.81 7.98 9.30
CA GLU A 312 -6.11 9.25 9.53
C GLU A 312 -5.75 9.44 11.02
N ALA A 313 -6.65 9.02 11.92
CA ALA A 313 -6.40 9.01 13.37
C ALA A 313 -5.45 7.90 13.85
N ARG A 314 -4.87 7.10 12.93
CA ARG A 314 -3.93 5.99 13.23
C ARG A 314 -4.52 4.91 14.15
N ARG A 315 -5.88 4.79 14.22
CA ARG A 315 -6.58 3.77 15.01
C ARG A 315 -6.57 2.38 14.36
N THR A 316 -6.16 2.30 13.10
CA THR A 316 -6.15 1.06 12.35
C THR A 316 -4.86 0.26 12.51
N VAL A 317 -4.93 -1.06 12.30
CA VAL A 317 -3.78 -1.96 12.22
C VAL A 317 -3.95 -2.93 11.04
N GLY A 318 -2.86 -3.28 10.37
CA GLY A 318 -2.93 -4.13 9.18
C GLY A 318 -3.67 -3.45 8.03
N SER A 319 -4.38 -4.23 7.24
CA SER A 319 -5.19 -3.74 6.12
C SER A 319 -6.62 -3.45 6.54
N THR A 320 -7.20 -2.39 6.02
CA THR A 320 -8.63 -2.06 6.12
C THR A 320 -9.29 -2.35 4.78
N ILE A 321 -10.49 -2.93 4.80
CA ILE A 321 -11.31 -3.17 3.61
C ILE A 321 -12.70 -2.57 3.79
N LEU A 322 -13.30 -2.21 2.64
CA LEU A 322 -14.69 -1.79 2.54
C LEU A 322 -15.48 -2.88 1.84
N ILE A 323 -16.68 -3.16 2.35
CA ILE A 323 -17.59 -4.18 1.82
C ILE A 323 -18.73 -3.45 1.10
N PRO A 324 -18.88 -3.63 -0.22
CA PRO A 324 -19.85 -2.93 -1.05
C PRO A 324 -21.31 -3.24 -0.73
#